data_acb9e9068ab1a674f27a47ca676ca24e
#
_entry.id   acb9e9068ab1a674f27a47ca676ca24e
#
_cell.length_a   1.000
_cell.length_b   1.000
_cell.length_c   1.000
_cell.angle_alpha   90.00
_cell.angle_beta   90.00
_cell.angle_gamma   90.00
#
_symmetry.space_group_name_H-M   'P 1'
#
loop_
_entity.id
_entity.type
_entity.pdbx_description
1 polymer ?
#
loop_
_entity_poly.entity_id
_entity_poly.type
_entity_poly.pdbx_seq_one_letter_code
_entity_poly.pdbx_strand_id
1 'polypeptide(L)'
;DNGVCWPLATTLAASGDATPRWYRFAGAESRFPTRDVRGPLAARLDAEVMAVLDDCDEIETPIQLSIPEGHFTGAGAVGEVITVDHFGNLITSIPRGFISAALGQTVRIRDAHARVLDAQTPPSTDALAVTEGEHGRVEVVLGDGAATRALGIGEGDTVRVDVI
;
A
#
# COMPACT_ATOMS: atom_id res chain seq x y z
N ASP A 1 -0.19 18.63 -4.95
CA ASP A 1 -0.32 17.57 -3.96
C ASP A 1 -1.49 16.68 -4.31
N ASN A 2 -1.29 15.37 -4.15
CA ASN A 2 -2.29 14.33 -4.40
C ASN A 2 -2.47 13.41 -3.16
N GLY A 3 -2.00 13.83 -2.00
CA GLY A 3 -2.11 13.12 -0.74
C GLY A 3 -1.07 12.01 -0.53
N VAL A 4 -0.17 11.74 -1.48
CA VAL A 4 0.82 10.65 -1.39
C VAL A 4 1.75 10.80 -0.18
N CYS A 5 2.05 12.01 0.26
CA CYS A 5 2.89 12.24 1.43
C CYS A 5 2.15 12.04 2.78
N TRP A 6 0.83 11.97 2.77
CA TRP A 6 0.02 11.87 4.00
C TRP A 6 0.35 10.62 4.83
N PRO A 7 0.40 9.38 4.27
CA PRO A 7 0.71 8.19 5.05
C PRO A 7 2.10 8.23 5.69
N LEU A 8 3.10 8.78 4.99
CA LEU A 8 4.45 8.94 5.56
C LEU A 8 4.45 9.91 6.73
N ALA A 9 3.79 11.07 6.57
CA ALA A 9 3.73 12.08 7.62
C ALA A 9 2.99 11.59 8.86
N THR A 10 1.89 10.84 8.70
CA THR A 10 1.17 10.24 9.83
C THR A 10 2.00 9.18 10.56
N THR A 11 2.79 8.39 9.84
CA THR A 11 3.71 7.42 10.43
C THR A 11 4.80 8.12 11.26
N LEU A 12 5.40 9.19 10.73
CA LEU A 12 6.41 9.98 11.45
C LEU A 12 5.82 10.67 12.68
N ALA A 13 4.60 11.20 12.59
CA ALA A 13 3.91 11.79 13.74
C ALA A 13 3.61 10.76 14.84
N ALA A 14 3.22 9.54 14.45
CA ALA A 14 2.92 8.45 15.37
C ALA A 14 4.17 7.94 16.11
N SER A 15 5.36 8.01 15.49
CA SER A 15 6.64 7.66 16.14
C SER A 15 7.07 8.69 17.19
N GLY A 16 6.44 9.85 17.24
CA GLY A 16 6.78 10.93 18.17
C GLY A 16 8.02 11.75 17.74
N ASP A 17 8.59 11.48 16.58
CA ASP A 17 9.82 12.11 16.13
C ASP A 17 9.61 13.55 15.64
N ALA A 18 8.42 13.86 15.12
CA ALA A 18 8.09 15.22 14.65
C ALA A 18 6.58 15.44 14.48
N THR A 19 6.15 16.69 14.60
CA THR A 19 4.82 17.13 14.15
C THR A 19 4.94 17.64 12.71
N PRO A 20 4.32 16.97 11.71
CA PRO A 20 4.40 17.42 10.34
C PRO A 20 3.78 18.81 10.17
N ARG A 21 4.48 19.67 9.43
CA ARG A 21 3.96 20.95 8.95
C ARG A 21 3.85 20.90 7.45
N TRP A 22 2.83 21.51 6.90
CA TRP A 22 2.49 21.43 5.50
C TRP A 22 2.62 22.77 4.83
N TYR A 23 3.28 22.79 3.69
CA TYR A 23 3.54 24.01 2.95
C TYR A 23 3.13 23.81 1.49
N ARG A 24 2.53 24.87 0.92
CA ARG A 24 2.24 24.95 -0.51
C ARG A 24 3.21 25.90 -1.17
N PHE A 25 3.97 25.40 -2.11
CA PHE A 25 4.80 26.21 -2.99
C PHE A 25 3.94 26.68 -4.18
N ALA A 26 3.80 27.99 -4.34
CA ALA A 26 3.14 28.62 -5.49
C ALA A 26 4.13 28.69 -6.66
N GLY A 27 4.53 27.55 -7.18
CA GLY A 27 5.45 27.48 -8.33
C GLY A 27 4.79 27.88 -9.64
N ALA A 28 5.59 28.28 -10.61
CA ALA A 28 5.13 28.57 -11.96
C ALA A 28 4.56 27.33 -12.63
N GLU A 29 3.51 27.50 -13.43
CA GLU A 29 3.02 26.46 -14.32
C GLU A 29 4.11 26.08 -15.32
N SER A 30 4.34 24.79 -15.51
CA SER A 30 5.29 24.28 -16.50
C SER A 30 4.74 23.05 -17.19
N ARG A 31 5.09 22.92 -18.48
CA ARG A 31 4.82 21.71 -19.27
C ARG A 31 5.56 20.48 -18.70
N PHE A 32 6.68 20.71 -18.02
CA PHE A 32 7.52 19.67 -17.41
C PHE A 32 7.77 19.96 -15.91
N PRO A 33 6.71 19.87 -15.07
CA PRO A 33 6.78 20.34 -13.68
C PRO A 33 7.87 19.67 -12.85
N THR A 34 8.19 18.41 -13.12
CA THR A 34 9.26 17.70 -12.38
C THR A 34 10.63 18.29 -12.67
N ARG A 35 10.93 18.61 -13.93
CA ARG A 35 12.21 19.19 -14.33
C ARG A 35 12.33 20.66 -13.96
N ASP A 36 11.29 21.45 -14.24
CA ASP A 36 11.37 22.91 -14.22
C ASP A 36 10.99 23.52 -12.87
N VAL A 37 10.26 22.77 -12.03
CA VAL A 37 9.76 23.24 -10.73
C VAL A 37 10.24 22.35 -9.58
N ARG A 38 9.87 21.07 -9.58
CA ARG A 38 10.12 20.18 -8.43
C ARG A 38 11.60 19.87 -8.23
N GLY A 39 12.36 19.64 -9.28
CA GLY A 39 13.80 19.39 -9.20
C GLY A 39 14.58 20.59 -8.64
N PRO A 40 14.43 21.81 -9.22
CA PRO A 40 15.03 23.03 -8.65
C PRO A 40 14.57 23.31 -7.22
N LEU A 41 13.29 23.10 -6.89
CA LEU A 41 12.78 23.27 -5.53
C LEU A 41 13.44 22.31 -4.54
N ALA A 42 13.59 21.03 -4.91
CA ALA A 42 14.27 20.04 -4.07
C ALA A 42 15.73 20.41 -3.80
N ALA A 43 16.44 20.89 -4.82
CA ALA A 43 17.82 21.37 -4.66
C ALA A 43 17.92 22.62 -3.74
N ARG A 44 16.95 23.54 -3.85
CA ARG A 44 16.90 24.70 -2.94
C ARG A 44 16.56 24.27 -1.51
N LEU A 45 15.66 23.30 -1.30
CA LEU A 45 15.35 22.78 0.03
C LEU A 45 16.58 22.14 0.70
N ASP A 46 17.41 21.44 -0.06
CA ASP A 46 18.66 20.87 0.46
C ASP A 46 19.67 21.93 0.87
N ALA A 47 19.76 23.02 0.11
CA ALA A 47 20.73 24.10 0.35
C ALA A 47 20.28 25.12 1.41
N GLU A 48 19.02 25.56 1.34
CA GLU A 48 18.51 26.70 2.10
C GLU A 48 17.02 26.53 2.46
N VAL A 49 16.70 25.56 3.31
CA VAL A 49 15.32 25.20 3.64
C VAL A 49 14.48 26.40 4.12
N MET A 50 15.03 27.27 4.97
CA MET A 50 14.29 28.42 5.52
C MET A 50 13.92 29.42 4.42
N ALA A 51 14.83 29.71 3.49
CA ALA A 51 14.55 30.61 2.37
C ALA A 51 13.47 30.06 1.41
N VAL A 52 13.34 28.75 1.31
CA VAL A 52 12.27 28.12 0.53
C VAL A 52 10.94 28.22 1.26
N LEU A 53 10.92 28.03 2.58
CA LEU A 53 9.69 28.14 3.38
C LEU A 53 9.13 29.57 3.37
N ASP A 54 9.99 30.60 3.28
CA ASP A 54 9.54 31.99 3.13
C ASP A 54 8.77 32.25 1.82
N ASP A 55 9.02 31.42 0.78
CA ASP A 55 8.32 31.46 -0.51
C ASP A 55 7.06 30.54 -0.54
N CYS A 56 6.69 29.95 0.60
CA CYS A 56 5.60 28.98 0.70
C CYS A 56 4.50 29.48 1.63
N ASP A 57 3.26 29.09 1.30
CA ASP A 57 2.14 29.27 2.22
C ASP A 57 2.02 28.04 3.13
N GLU A 58 1.97 28.25 4.44
CA GLU A 58 1.63 27.17 5.36
C GLU A 58 0.14 26.82 5.21
N ILE A 59 -0.15 25.53 5.13
CA ILE A 59 -1.52 25.02 4.99
C ILE A 59 -1.90 24.14 6.18
N GLU A 60 -3.10 24.34 6.70
CA GLU A 60 -3.62 23.57 7.84
C GLU A 60 -4.16 22.21 7.43
N THR A 61 -4.73 22.12 6.23
CA THR A 61 -5.42 20.92 5.73
C THR A 61 -4.81 20.43 4.41
N PRO A 62 -3.79 19.56 4.48
CA PRO A 62 -3.25 18.90 3.29
C PRO A 62 -4.27 17.91 2.71
N ILE A 63 -4.07 17.51 1.46
CA ILE A 63 -4.82 16.40 0.87
C ILE A 63 -4.45 15.12 1.61
N GLN A 64 -5.47 14.45 2.13
CA GLN A 64 -5.31 13.21 2.89
C GLN A 64 -5.64 12.02 1.99
N LEU A 65 -4.65 11.14 1.79
CA LEU A 65 -4.87 9.85 1.14
C LEU A 65 -5.14 8.81 2.21
N SER A 66 -6.36 8.28 2.25
CA SER A 66 -6.69 7.15 3.10
C SER A 66 -6.29 5.86 2.39
N ILE A 67 -5.33 5.14 2.97
CA ILE A 67 -4.99 3.78 2.51
C ILE A 67 -5.72 2.81 3.42
N PRO A 68 -6.51 1.88 2.89
CA PRO A 68 -7.19 0.88 3.71
C PRO A 68 -6.19 0.09 4.56
N GLU A 69 -6.54 -0.16 5.81
CA GLU A 69 -5.74 -0.97 6.72
C GLU A 69 -6.43 -2.30 6.99
N GLY A 70 -5.68 -3.39 6.77
CA GLY A 70 -6.11 -4.71 7.17
C GLY A 70 -5.76 -5.00 8.62
N HIS A 71 -6.51 -5.88 9.25
CA HIS A 71 -6.33 -6.26 10.64
C HIS A 71 -6.46 -7.76 10.85
N PHE A 72 -5.82 -8.24 11.92
CA PHE A 72 -5.95 -9.64 12.36
C PHE A 72 -7.29 -9.84 13.05
N THR A 73 -7.82 -11.05 12.89
CA THR A 73 -9.01 -11.56 13.59
C THR A 73 -8.62 -12.78 14.43
N GLY A 74 -9.54 -13.29 15.25
CA GLY A 74 -9.28 -14.50 16.01
C GLY A 74 -9.06 -15.77 15.16
N ALA A 75 -9.47 -15.75 13.89
CA ALA A 75 -9.37 -16.88 12.97
C ALA A 75 -8.49 -16.60 11.74
N GLY A 76 -7.99 -15.38 11.57
CA GLY A 76 -7.26 -15.04 10.37
C GLY A 76 -7.00 -13.54 10.24
N ALA A 77 -7.29 -12.98 9.07
CA ALA A 77 -7.18 -11.56 8.79
C ALA A 77 -8.26 -11.06 7.83
N VAL A 78 -8.56 -9.77 7.92
CA VAL A 78 -9.49 -9.08 7.03
C VAL A 78 -8.81 -7.81 6.51
N GLY A 79 -9.03 -7.52 5.25
CA GLY A 79 -8.59 -6.30 4.60
C GLY A 79 -9.42 -5.99 3.37
N GLU A 80 -8.92 -5.07 2.57
CA GLU A 80 -9.51 -4.65 1.30
C GLU A 80 -8.50 -4.92 0.18
N VAL A 81 -8.98 -5.21 -1.02
CA VAL A 81 -8.13 -5.26 -2.22
C VAL A 81 -7.77 -3.82 -2.62
N ILE A 82 -6.52 -3.47 -2.44
CA ILE A 82 -5.99 -2.14 -2.79
C ILE A 82 -5.92 -1.99 -4.30
N THR A 83 -5.44 -3.03 -4.97
CA THR A 83 -5.34 -3.06 -6.44
C THR A 83 -5.23 -4.50 -6.95
N VAL A 84 -5.46 -4.67 -8.24
CA VAL A 84 -5.25 -5.92 -8.98
C VAL A 84 -4.13 -5.69 -9.98
N ASP A 85 -3.08 -6.52 -9.92
CA ASP A 85 -1.97 -6.41 -10.87
C ASP A 85 -2.35 -6.92 -12.28
N HIS A 86 -1.43 -6.77 -13.22
CA HIS A 86 -1.67 -7.17 -14.61
C HIS A 86 -1.76 -8.70 -14.83
N PHE A 87 -1.33 -9.50 -13.86
CA PHE A 87 -1.52 -10.96 -13.86
C PHE A 87 -2.87 -11.37 -13.27
N GLY A 88 -3.54 -10.44 -12.57
CA GLY A 88 -4.79 -10.68 -11.86
C GLY A 88 -4.59 -11.15 -10.41
N ASN A 89 -3.44 -10.89 -9.83
CA ASN A 89 -3.20 -11.10 -8.39
C ASN A 89 -3.86 -9.98 -7.60
N LEU A 90 -4.35 -10.32 -6.39
CA LEU A 90 -4.99 -9.37 -5.50
C LEU A 90 -3.96 -8.83 -4.50
N ILE A 91 -3.63 -7.55 -4.60
CA ILE A 91 -2.79 -6.85 -3.62
C ILE A 91 -3.72 -6.30 -2.54
N THR A 92 -3.54 -6.77 -1.29
CA THR A 92 -4.48 -6.45 -0.21
C THR A 92 -3.90 -5.49 0.81
N SER A 93 -4.76 -4.92 1.65
CA SER A 93 -4.34 -4.11 2.80
C SER A 93 -3.89 -4.94 4.00
N ILE A 94 -4.01 -6.27 3.96
CA ILE A 94 -3.61 -7.16 5.07
C ILE A 94 -2.09 -7.08 5.26
N PRO A 95 -1.60 -6.83 6.50
CA PRO A 95 -0.17 -6.74 6.77
C PRO A 95 0.53 -8.10 6.58
N ARG A 96 1.78 -8.07 6.12
CA ARG A 96 2.64 -9.26 5.91
C ARG A 96 2.81 -10.15 7.14
N GLY A 97 2.64 -9.59 8.35
CA GLY A 97 2.70 -10.37 9.59
C GLY A 97 1.74 -11.56 9.61
N PHE A 98 0.68 -11.54 8.80
CA PHE A 98 -0.21 -12.68 8.60
C PHE A 98 0.53 -13.89 7.99
N ILE A 99 1.41 -13.67 7.01
CA ILE A 99 2.18 -14.75 6.37
C ILE A 99 3.04 -15.47 7.41
N SER A 100 3.77 -14.73 8.24
CA SER A 100 4.61 -15.33 9.29
C SER A 100 3.80 -16.12 10.31
N ALA A 101 2.59 -15.68 10.65
CA ALA A 101 1.72 -16.34 11.61
C ALA A 101 1.04 -17.60 11.06
N ALA A 102 0.78 -17.66 9.74
CA ALA A 102 0.01 -18.72 9.10
C ALA A 102 0.82 -19.54 8.07
N LEU A 103 2.14 -19.38 8.02
CA LEU A 103 3.00 -20.02 7.03
C LEU A 103 2.79 -21.54 6.98
N GLY A 104 2.60 -22.06 5.76
CA GLY A 104 2.37 -23.47 5.51
C GLY A 104 0.96 -23.97 5.86
N GLN A 105 0.10 -23.12 6.41
CA GLN A 105 -1.29 -23.49 6.70
C GLN A 105 -2.18 -23.35 5.47
N THR A 106 -3.32 -23.99 5.53
CA THR A 106 -4.41 -23.81 4.57
C THR A 106 -5.34 -22.74 5.11
N VAL A 107 -5.76 -21.85 4.21
CA VAL A 107 -6.70 -20.77 4.52
C VAL A 107 -7.89 -20.83 3.58
N ARG A 108 -8.99 -20.25 4.01
CA ARG A 108 -10.20 -20.09 3.21
C ARG A 108 -10.35 -18.60 2.84
N ILE A 109 -10.63 -18.37 1.56
CA ILE A 109 -11.01 -17.09 1.01
C ILE A 109 -12.32 -17.27 0.26
N ARG A 110 -13.41 -16.70 0.76
CA ARG A 110 -14.77 -17.05 0.29
C ARG A 110 -15.00 -18.58 0.35
N ASP A 111 -15.31 -19.20 -0.78
CA ASP A 111 -15.55 -20.64 -0.91
C ASP A 111 -14.32 -21.43 -1.38
N ALA A 112 -13.19 -20.72 -1.60
CA ALA A 112 -11.96 -21.34 -2.10
C ALA A 112 -10.94 -21.54 -0.97
N HIS A 113 -10.08 -22.55 -1.17
CA HIS A 113 -8.94 -22.81 -0.30
C HIS A 113 -7.66 -22.34 -0.96
N ALA A 114 -6.75 -21.78 -0.16
CA ALA A 114 -5.43 -21.34 -0.58
C ALA A 114 -4.37 -21.82 0.42
N ARG A 115 -3.14 -21.96 -0.03
CA ARG A 115 -2.00 -22.25 0.83
C ARG A 115 -1.25 -20.97 1.17
N VAL A 116 -0.85 -20.82 2.43
CA VAL A 116 0.04 -19.71 2.81
C VAL A 116 1.48 -20.12 2.51
N LEU A 117 2.13 -19.38 1.63
CA LEU A 117 3.49 -19.63 1.14
C LEU A 117 4.41 -18.46 1.51
N ASP A 118 5.70 -18.75 1.63
CA ASP A 118 6.70 -17.69 1.66
C ASP A 118 6.87 -17.05 0.27
N ALA A 119 7.48 -15.86 0.22
CA ALA A 119 7.64 -15.09 -1.02
C ALA A 119 8.54 -15.77 -2.08
N GLN A 120 9.29 -16.82 -1.71
CA GLN A 120 10.20 -17.53 -2.61
C GLN A 120 9.60 -18.83 -3.16
N THR A 121 8.51 -19.29 -2.57
CA THR A 121 7.83 -20.52 -2.98
C THR A 121 6.75 -20.20 -4.01
N PRO A 122 6.92 -20.60 -5.29
CA PRO A 122 5.89 -20.38 -6.29
C PRO A 122 4.66 -21.23 -5.97
N PRO A 123 3.45 -20.73 -6.23
CA PRO A 123 2.23 -21.53 -6.14
C PRO A 123 2.25 -22.66 -7.16
N SER A 124 1.62 -23.79 -6.82
CA SER A 124 1.39 -24.84 -7.80
C SER A 124 0.42 -24.35 -8.89
N THR A 125 0.56 -24.89 -10.09
CA THR A 125 -0.38 -24.67 -11.19
C THR A 125 -1.81 -24.89 -10.70
N ASP A 126 -2.74 -24.07 -11.10
CA ASP A 126 -4.16 -24.12 -10.73
C ASP A 126 -4.47 -23.99 -9.22
N ALA A 127 -3.49 -23.67 -8.37
CA ALA A 127 -3.71 -23.53 -6.94
C ALA A 127 -3.64 -22.05 -6.52
N LEU A 128 -4.61 -21.65 -5.69
CA LEU A 128 -4.56 -20.37 -4.98
C LEU A 128 -3.52 -20.43 -3.87
N ALA A 129 -2.78 -19.35 -3.75
CA ALA A 129 -1.86 -19.14 -2.65
C ALA A 129 -2.00 -17.71 -2.07
N VAL A 130 -1.60 -17.61 -0.82
CA VAL A 130 -1.50 -16.35 -0.08
C VAL A 130 -0.03 -16.16 0.25
N THR A 131 0.57 -15.09 -0.20
CA THR A 131 2.01 -14.84 -0.07
C THR A 131 2.31 -13.39 0.31
N GLU A 132 3.56 -13.11 0.63
CA GLU A 132 4.02 -11.73 0.83
C GLU A 132 4.37 -11.09 -0.52
N GLY A 133 3.77 -9.93 -0.79
CA GLY A 133 4.10 -9.10 -1.94
C GLY A 133 5.21 -8.09 -1.67
N GLU A 134 5.67 -7.44 -2.73
CA GLU A 134 6.80 -6.49 -2.70
C GLU A 134 6.59 -5.30 -1.75
N HIS A 135 5.34 -4.96 -1.43
CA HIS A 135 5.00 -3.81 -0.59
C HIS A 135 4.79 -4.17 0.88
N GLY A 136 5.21 -5.35 1.34
CA GLY A 136 5.01 -5.82 2.72
C GLY A 136 3.53 -6.05 3.05
N ARG A 137 2.74 -6.39 2.06
CA ARG A 137 1.31 -6.70 2.13
C ARG A 137 1.07 -8.13 1.70
N VAL A 138 -0.07 -8.67 2.12
CA VAL A 138 -0.52 -9.98 1.65
C VAL A 138 -1.04 -9.86 0.22
N GLU A 139 -0.56 -10.76 -0.64
CA GLU A 139 -1.07 -10.97 -1.98
C GLU A 139 -1.77 -12.32 -2.10
N VAL A 140 -2.86 -12.35 -2.88
CA VAL A 140 -3.52 -13.60 -3.26
C VAL A 140 -3.24 -13.85 -4.73
N VAL A 141 -2.62 -14.98 -5.01
CA VAL A 141 -2.13 -15.34 -6.33
C VAL A 141 -2.72 -16.68 -6.78
N LEU A 142 -2.82 -16.89 -8.09
CA LEU A 142 -3.16 -18.19 -8.69
C LEU A 142 -2.00 -18.61 -9.56
N GLY A 143 -1.53 -19.85 -9.41
CA GLY A 143 -0.31 -20.32 -10.05
C GLY A 143 -0.31 -20.21 -11.58
N ASP A 144 -1.43 -20.50 -12.22
CA ASP A 144 -1.63 -20.27 -13.65
C ASP A 144 -3.01 -19.67 -13.87
N GLY A 145 -3.08 -18.33 -13.82
CA GLY A 145 -4.34 -17.62 -14.02
C GLY A 145 -4.50 -16.38 -13.15
N ALA A 146 -5.70 -15.86 -13.09
CA ALA A 146 -6.04 -14.63 -12.38
C ALA A 146 -6.84 -14.94 -11.11
N ALA A 147 -6.27 -14.65 -9.94
CA ALA A 147 -6.94 -14.83 -8.65
C ALA A 147 -8.22 -13.99 -8.55
N THR A 148 -8.21 -12.76 -9.11
CA THR A 148 -9.41 -11.91 -9.20
C THR A 148 -10.58 -12.62 -9.88
N ARG A 149 -10.34 -13.33 -10.98
CA ARG A 149 -11.38 -14.08 -11.70
C ARG A 149 -11.84 -15.33 -10.94
N ALA A 150 -10.87 -16.08 -10.39
CA ALA A 150 -11.18 -17.31 -9.68
C ALA A 150 -12.03 -17.06 -8.41
N LEU A 151 -11.79 -15.94 -7.74
CA LEU A 151 -12.49 -15.57 -6.51
C LEU A 151 -13.68 -14.63 -6.74
N GLY A 152 -13.77 -13.97 -7.91
CA GLY A 152 -14.75 -12.92 -8.16
C GLY A 152 -14.58 -11.73 -7.21
N ILE A 153 -13.33 -11.35 -6.93
CA ILE A 153 -12.94 -10.24 -6.04
C ILE A 153 -12.13 -9.22 -6.86
N GLY A 154 -12.37 -7.94 -6.69
CA GLY A 154 -11.68 -6.84 -7.35
C GLY A 154 -11.29 -5.71 -6.41
N GLU A 155 -10.78 -4.62 -6.97
CA GLU A 155 -10.39 -3.41 -6.22
C GLU A 155 -11.56 -2.87 -5.39
N GLY A 156 -11.29 -2.49 -4.14
CA GLY A 156 -12.27 -1.99 -3.18
C GLY A 156 -13.08 -3.09 -2.49
N ASP A 157 -12.99 -4.34 -2.92
CA ASP A 157 -13.70 -5.45 -2.26
C ASP A 157 -13.02 -5.84 -0.94
N THR A 158 -13.83 -6.21 0.03
CA THR A 158 -13.33 -6.83 1.27
C THR A 158 -12.82 -8.23 0.99
N VAL A 159 -11.60 -8.51 1.44
CA VAL A 159 -11.01 -9.85 1.44
C VAL A 159 -10.83 -10.33 2.88
N ARG A 160 -11.35 -11.52 3.14
CA ARG A 160 -11.20 -12.23 4.41
C ARG A 160 -10.42 -13.52 4.18
N VAL A 161 -9.40 -13.74 5.00
CA VAL A 161 -8.54 -14.94 4.96
C VAL A 161 -8.62 -15.62 6.31
N ASP A 162 -9.30 -16.74 6.39
CA ASP A 162 -9.49 -17.51 7.62
C ASP A 162 -8.61 -18.78 7.58
N VAL A 163 -7.86 -19.03 8.65
CA VAL A 163 -7.07 -20.26 8.85
C VAL A 163 -8.02 -21.41 9.18
N ILE A 164 -7.85 -22.59 8.55
CA ILE A 164 -8.70 -23.77 8.70
C ILE A 164 -7.89 -25.02 9.06
#